data_a6b7907bb3d63ddc2c0d439682f78f44
#
_entry.id   a6b7907bb3d63ddc2c0d439682f78f44
#
_cell.length_a   1.000
_cell.length_b   1.000
_cell.length_c   1.000
_cell.angle_alpha   90.00
_cell.angle_beta   90.00
_cell.angle_gamma   90.00
#
_symmetry.space_group_name_H-M   'P 1'
#
loop_
_entity.id
_entity.type
_entity.pdbx_description
1 polymer ?
#
loop_
_entity_poly.entity_id
_entity_poly.type
_entity_poly.pdbx_seq_one_letter_code
_entity_poly.pdbx_strand_id
1 'polypeptide(L)'
;MQIPVKLYTLSTCSHCKATKQFLDNCSVKYDFDDLDLLNAEERNRILEEVKKLNKDCTFPTIVIGDKVIVGFKEKEINEALGL
;
A
#
# COMPACT_ATOMS: atom_id res chain seq x y z
N MET A 1 -11.05 -9.07 14.82
CA MET A 1 -9.94 -9.40 13.92
C MET A 1 -9.72 -8.29 12.91
N GLN A 2 -8.47 -7.94 12.67
CA GLN A 2 -8.15 -6.91 11.71
C GLN A 2 -8.20 -7.43 10.29
N ILE A 3 -8.74 -6.62 9.36
CA ILE A 3 -8.71 -6.91 7.94
C ILE A 3 -7.25 -6.84 7.46
N PRO A 4 -6.78 -7.80 6.64
CA PRO A 4 -5.42 -7.75 6.12
C PRO A 4 -5.15 -6.47 5.31
N VAL A 5 -4.02 -5.82 5.57
CA VAL A 5 -3.62 -4.59 4.89
C VAL A 5 -2.22 -4.80 4.32
N LYS A 6 -2.07 -4.54 3.01
CA LYS A 6 -0.79 -4.62 2.31
C LYS A 6 -0.55 -3.34 1.54
N LEU A 7 0.64 -2.78 1.68
CA LEU A 7 1.05 -1.58 0.95
C LEU A 7 2.15 -1.93 -0.05
N TYR A 8 2.06 -1.33 -1.22
CA TYR A 8 3.16 -1.33 -2.20
C TYR A 8 3.65 0.10 -2.28
N THR A 9 4.89 0.33 -1.89
CA THR A 9 5.41 1.67 -1.63
C THR A 9 6.80 1.86 -2.23
N LEU A 10 7.26 3.12 -2.18
CA LEU A 10 8.65 3.48 -2.45
C LEU A 10 9.18 4.19 -1.21
N SER A 11 10.40 3.91 -0.82
CA SER A 11 10.97 4.46 0.42
C SER A 11 11.10 5.99 0.41
N THR A 12 11.19 6.59 -0.79
CA THR A 12 11.33 8.04 -0.96
C THR A 12 10.01 8.75 -1.26
N CYS A 13 8.91 8.02 -1.34
CA CYS A 13 7.60 8.57 -1.71
C CYS A 13 6.93 9.24 -0.51
N SER A 14 6.63 10.53 -0.60
CA SER A 14 5.99 11.27 0.49
C SER A 14 4.58 10.77 0.79
N HIS A 15 3.80 10.43 -0.23
CA HIS A 15 2.46 9.90 -0.05
C HIS A 15 2.49 8.51 0.60
N CYS A 16 3.51 7.71 0.28
CA CYS A 16 3.69 6.40 0.92
C CYS A 16 4.01 6.56 2.40
N LYS A 17 4.86 7.52 2.73
CA LYS A 17 5.20 7.83 4.14
C LYS A 17 3.97 8.31 4.89
N ALA A 18 3.16 9.16 4.27
CA ALA A 18 1.92 9.67 4.86
C ALA A 18 0.94 8.53 5.13
N THR A 19 0.84 7.57 4.21
CA THR A 19 -0.02 6.40 4.36
C THR A 19 0.41 5.56 5.56
N LYS A 20 1.71 5.28 5.66
CA LYS A 20 2.25 4.50 6.79
C LYS A 20 1.99 5.21 8.12
N GLN A 21 2.24 6.51 8.16
CA GLN A 21 2.01 7.33 9.35
C GLN A 21 0.54 7.31 9.76
N PHE A 22 -0.36 7.44 8.79
CA PHE A 22 -1.79 7.41 9.04
C PHE A 22 -2.22 6.08 9.66
N LEU A 23 -1.77 4.98 9.09
CA LEU A 23 -2.08 3.65 9.60
C LEU A 23 -1.48 3.42 10.99
N ASP A 24 -0.26 3.88 11.22
CA ASP A 24 0.38 3.80 12.54
C ASP A 24 -0.41 4.57 13.58
N ASN A 25 -0.89 5.76 13.23
CA ASN A 25 -1.70 6.59 14.14
C ASN A 25 -3.04 5.95 14.47
N CYS A 26 -3.58 5.14 13.55
CA CYS A 26 -4.82 4.40 13.76
C CYS A 26 -4.60 3.05 14.44
N SER A 27 -3.37 2.73 14.79
CA SER A 27 -2.99 1.43 15.39
C SER A 27 -3.35 0.25 14.49
N VAL A 28 -3.29 0.45 13.17
CA VAL A 28 -3.57 -0.58 12.17
C VAL A 28 -2.26 -1.28 11.81
N LYS A 29 -2.26 -2.60 11.89
CA LYS A 29 -1.12 -3.41 11.47
C LYS A 29 -1.19 -3.61 9.96
N TYR A 30 -0.05 -3.51 9.29
CA TYR A 30 0.04 -3.68 7.85
C TYR A 30 1.39 -4.26 7.46
N ASP A 31 1.41 -4.92 6.31
CA ASP A 31 2.65 -5.33 5.66
C ASP A 31 2.94 -4.37 4.53
N PHE A 32 4.19 -4.19 4.17
CA PHE A 32 4.56 -3.33 3.05
C PHE A 32 5.83 -3.82 2.37
N ASP A 33 5.94 -3.48 1.08
CA ASP A 33 7.16 -3.66 0.32
C ASP A 33 7.56 -2.30 -0.27
N ASP A 34 8.75 -1.82 0.11
CA ASP A 34 9.37 -0.67 -0.55
C ASP A 34 10.11 -1.22 -1.77
N LEU A 35 9.51 -1.07 -2.95
CA LEU A 35 10.00 -1.73 -4.16
C LEU A 35 11.42 -1.29 -4.55
N ASP A 36 11.76 -0.05 -4.27
CA ASP A 36 13.09 0.49 -4.58
C ASP A 36 14.20 -0.13 -3.73
N LEU A 37 13.85 -0.79 -2.62
CA LEU A 37 14.82 -1.44 -1.74
C LEU A 37 14.98 -2.94 -2.03
N LEU A 38 14.14 -3.48 -2.91
CA LEU A 38 14.20 -4.89 -3.29
C LEU A 38 15.26 -5.12 -4.37
N ASN A 39 15.78 -6.34 -4.46
CA ASN A 39 16.65 -6.69 -5.58
C ASN A 39 15.82 -6.74 -6.88
N ALA A 40 16.50 -6.77 -8.03
CA ALA A 40 15.83 -6.66 -9.33
C ALA A 40 14.81 -7.79 -9.56
N GLU A 41 15.15 -9.01 -9.17
CA GLU A 41 14.28 -10.16 -9.35
C GLU A 41 12.99 -10.03 -8.51
N GLU A 42 13.12 -9.72 -7.25
CA GLU A 42 11.97 -9.52 -6.36
C GLU A 42 11.13 -8.33 -6.79
N ARG A 43 11.79 -7.23 -7.17
CA ARG A 43 11.11 -6.04 -7.65
C ARG A 43 10.24 -6.35 -8.86
N ASN A 44 10.80 -7.07 -9.84
CA ASN A 44 10.06 -7.42 -11.04
C ASN A 44 8.84 -8.29 -10.73
N ARG A 45 8.99 -9.24 -9.82
CA ARG A 45 7.89 -10.10 -9.41
C ARG A 45 6.77 -9.31 -8.73
N ILE A 46 7.15 -8.42 -7.81
CA ILE A 46 6.18 -7.59 -7.10
C ILE A 46 5.52 -6.57 -8.05
N LEU A 47 6.28 -6.01 -8.98
CA LEU A 47 5.72 -5.10 -9.99
C LEU A 47 4.62 -5.76 -10.82
N GLU A 48 4.78 -7.04 -11.14
CA GLU A 48 3.72 -7.76 -11.86
C GLU A 48 2.44 -7.85 -11.02
N GLU A 49 2.57 -8.05 -9.72
CA GLU A 49 1.41 -8.04 -8.83
C GLU A 49 0.76 -6.66 -8.77
N VAL A 50 1.56 -5.60 -8.67
CA VAL A 50 1.05 -4.23 -8.64
C VAL A 50 0.30 -3.89 -9.93
N LYS A 51 0.84 -4.28 -11.08
CA LYS A 51 0.19 -4.03 -12.37
C LYS A 51 -1.20 -4.66 -12.48
N LYS A 52 -1.38 -5.82 -11.85
CA LYS A 52 -2.70 -6.48 -11.83
C LYS A 52 -3.70 -5.71 -10.98
N LEU A 53 -3.22 -5.06 -9.92
CA LEU A 53 -4.06 -4.30 -9.00
C LEU A 53 -4.27 -2.86 -9.46
N ASN A 54 -3.27 -2.29 -10.11
CA ASN A 54 -3.24 -0.89 -10.52
C ASN A 54 -2.48 -0.79 -11.84
N LYS A 55 -3.20 -0.60 -12.94
CA LYS A 55 -2.63 -0.55 -14.29
C LYS A 55 -1.54 0.51 -14.45
N ASP A 56 -1.71 1.63 -13.78
CA ASP A 56 -0.77 2.75 -13.87
C ASP A 56 0.50 2.52 -13.06
N CYS A 57 0.50 1.49 -12.21
CA CYS A 57 1.66 1.12 -11.41
C CYS A 57 2.22 2.30 -10.61
N THR A 58 1.31 3.07 -10.00
CA THR A 58 1.67 4.24 -9.19
C THR A 58 1.68 3.86 -7.71
N PHE A 59 2.30 4.71 -6.89
CA PHE A 59 2.46 4.43 -5.46
C PHE A 59 1.92 5.57 -4.61
N PRO A 60 1.39 5.27 -3.42
CA PRO A 60 1.20 3.93 -2.87
C PRO A 60 0.05 3.19 -3.54
N THR A 61 0.14 1.87 -3.62
CA THR A 61 -0.99 0.99 -3.94
C THR A 61 -1.33 0.26 -2.65
N ILE A 62 -2.57 0.38 -2.20
CA ILE A 62 -3.00 -0.11 -0.88
C ILE A 62 -4.05 -1.18 -1.09
N VAL A 63 -3.84 -2.35 -0.48
CA VAL A 63 -4.81 -3.45 -0.52
C VAL A 63 -5.35 -3.65 0.89
N ILE A 64 -6.66 -3.48 1.05
CA ILE A 64 -7.34 -3.66 2.33
C ILE A 64 -8.42 -4.72 2.13
N GLY A 65 -8.13 -5.94 2.58
CA GLY A 65 -9.00 -7.09 2.29
C GLY A 65 -9.03 -7.33 0.79
N ASP A 66 -10.20 -7.16 0.19
CA ASP A 66 -10.39 -7.31 -1.25
C ASP A 66 -10.48 -5.97 -1.99
N LYS A 67 -10.27 -4.86 -1.29
CA LYS A 67 -10.33 -3.51 -1.90
C LYS A 67 -8.94 -3.00 -2.23
N VAL A 68 -8.83 -2.31 -3.37
CA VAL A 68 -7.59 -1.68 -3.81
C VAL A 68 -7.78 -0.17 -3.85
N ILE A 69 -6.88 0.55 -3.19
CA ILE A 69 -6.90 2.01 -3.16
C ILE A 69 -5.58 2.50 -3.74
N VAL A 70 -5.64 3.38 -4.72
CA VAL A 70 -4.47 3.95 -5.38
C VAL A 70 -4.26 5.38 -4.86
N GLY A 71 -3.10 5.62 -4.29
CA GLY A 71 -2.76 6.90 -3.68
C GLY A 71 -3.20 7.01 -2.24
N PHE A 72 -2.76 8.06 -1.56
CA PHE A 72 -3.13 8.31 -0.17
C PHE A 72 -4.49 8.99 -0.13
N LYS A 73 -5.53 8.20 -0.02
CA LYS A 73 -6.92 8.67 0.06
C LYS A 73 -7.48 8.31 1.42
N GLU A 74 -7.29 9.21 2.36
CA GLU A 74 -7.60 8.99 3.77
C GLU A 74 -9.04 8.54 4.01
N LYS A 75 -10.00 9.20 3.35
CA LYS A 75 -11.40 8.86 3.49
C LYS A 75 -11.69 7.43 3.03
N GLU A 76 -11.17 7.05 1.86
CA GLU A 76 -11.38 5.72 1.31
C GLU A 76 -10.71 4.66 2.20
N ILE A 77 -9.55 4.97 2.74
CA ILE A 77 -8.83 4.08 3.65
C ILE A 77 -9.66 3.85 4.92
N ASN A 78 -10.19 4.93 5.50
CA ASN A 78 -11.05 4.84 6.69
C ASN A 78 -12.27 3.96 6.43
N GLU A 79 -12.94 4.18 5.31
CA GLU A 79 -14.13 3.40 4.94
C GLU A 79 -13.80 1.92 4.77
N ALA A 80 -12.69 1.63 4.10
CA ALA A 80 -12.26 0.24 3.87
C ALA A 80 -11.90 -0.47 5.17
N LEU A 81 -11.38 0.26 6.15
CA LEU A 81 -11.00 -0.28 7.46
C LEU A 81 -12.19 -0.35 8.44
N GLY A 82 -13.29 0.28 8.10
CA GLY A 82 -14.45 0.34 8.99
C GLY A 82 -14.30 1.34 10.13
N LEU A 83 -13.47 2.34 9.92
CA LEU A 83 -13.22 3.37 10.94
C LEU A 83 -14.19 4.55 10.83
#